data_048c133a5f76e246b38aa1255ebc3801
#
_entry.id   048c133a5f76e246b38aa1255ebc3801
#
_cell.length_a   1.000
_cell.length_b   1.000
_cell.length_c   1.000
_cell.angle_alpha   90.00
_cell.angle_beta   90.00
_cell.angle_gamma   90.00
#
_symmetry.space_group_name_H-M   'P 1'
#
loop_
_entity.id
_entity.type
_entity.pdbx_description
1 polymer ?
#
loop_
_entity_poly.entity_id
_entity_poly.type
_entity_poly.pdbx_seq_one_letter_code
_entity_poly.pdbx_strand_id
1 'polypeptide(L)'
;MLYENLAKLSALPGVSGCEEPVRYEILKMIEGHCIYKVDALGNILAFKKGKQAPVHPLLFSAHMDEVGLIITWVEESGLLKFTTVGGIDRRVLPGKSVRIGETFGVIGSKAVHMKSADERDKAPEPDALFIDIGAKDRDDAFTRVALGDRAVFTSQYTAFGDGFLRGRALDDRVGCALLVELIGSELAYDTHFAFTVQEETGTTGARTAAYQAGAEIAVAVETTTACDIPGTPPEKVVCSLKKGPVLSFMDKGTVYDMDLYRRALAAAKAGGIACQPKEGVYGGNEARSVQVAGRGARVLAVSVPCRYLHTPSCVVNRFDVDETLRLLGALAADFGG
;
A
#
# COMPACT_ATOMS: atom_id res chain seq x y z
N MET A 1 -0.21 -1.42 20.22
CA MET A 1 -0.13 -2.50 19.22
C MET A 1 -0.01 -1.96 17.81
N LEU A 2 -0.75 -0.91 17.37
CA LEU A 2 -0.75 -0.39 15.99
C LEU A 2 0.66 -0.20 15.39
N TYR A 3 1.51 0.57 16.02
CA TYR A 3 2.85 0.90 15.48
C TYR A 3 3.85 -0.26 15.54
N GLU A 4 3.67 -1.20 16.44
CA GLU A 4 4.45 -2.45 16.48
C GLU A 4 4.02 -3.37 15.32
N ASN A 5 2.70 -3.47 15.06
CA ASN A 5 2.17 -4.21 13.93
C ASN A 5 2.62 -3.58 12.60
N LEU A 6 2.51 -2.25 12.48
CA LEU A 6 2.99 -1.53 11.29
C LEU A 6 4.50 -1.76 11.05
N ALA A 7 5.32 -1.69 12.11
CA ALA A 7 6.76 -1.95 12.00
C ALA A 7 7.06 -3.37 11.50
N LYS A 8 6.36 -4.37 12.04
CA LYS A 8 6.47 -5.77 11.59
C LYS A 8 6.04 -5.92 10.12
N LEU A 9 4.87 -5.41 9.77
CA LEU A 9 4.34 -5.52 8.40
C LEU A 9 5.24 -4.80 7.38
N SER A 10 5.73 -3.60 7.70
CA SER A 10 6.66 -2.85 6.83
C SER A 10 8.01 -3.55 6.64
N ALA A 11 8.44 -4.40 7.58
CA ALA A 11 9.70 -5.15 7.46
C ALA A 11 9.59 -6.39 6.55
N LEU A 12 8.38 -6.97 6.40
CA LEU A 12 8.17 -8.20 5.63
C LEU A 12 8.19 -7.93 4.12
N PRO A 13 8.89 -8.76 3.33
CA PRO A 13 8.81 -8.69 1.88
C PRO A 13 7.41 -9.12 1.40
N GLY A 14 6.93 -8.48 0.34
CA GLY A 14 5.61 -8.77 -0.20
C GLY A 14 5.36 -8.02 -1.50
N VAL A 15 6.29 -8.13 -2.48
CA VAL A 15 6.05 -7.61 -3.83
C VAL A 15 4.87 -8.33 -4.45
N SER A 16 4.06 -7.61 -5.24
CA SER A 16 2.85 -8.17 -5.90
C SER A 16 3.06 -9.57 -6.45
N GLY A 17 2.18 -10.51 -6.06
CA GLY A 17 2.26 -11.93 -6.38
C GLY A 17 3.20 -12.76 -5.48
N CYS A 18 3.74 -12.16 -4.40
CA CYS A 18 4.56 -12.83 -3.38
C CYS A 18 4.24 -12.28 -1.98
N GLU A 19 2.97 -12.14 -1.64
CA GLU A 19 2.48 -11.52 -0.40
C GLU A 19 2.43 -12.50 0.78
N GLU A 20 2.79 -13.77 0.61
CA GLU A 20 2.68 -14.81 1.64
C GLU A 20 3.26 -14.42 3.01
N PRO A 21 4.46 -13.80 3.11
CA PRO A 21 5.00 -13.46 4.43
C PRO A 21 4.12 -12.48 5.18
N VAL A 22 3.53 -11.51 4.47
CA VAL A 22 2.63 -10.50 5.01
C VAL A 22 1.31 -11.12 5.42
N ARG A 23 0.74 -11.95 4.53
CA ARG A 23 -0.50 -12.68 4.78
C ARG A 23 -0.41 -13.52 6.05
N TYR A 24 0.67 -14.29 6.23
CA TYR A 24 0.86 -15.11 7.42
C TYR A 24 0.95 -14.27 8.70
N GLU A 25 1.60 -13.14 8.65
CA GLU A 25 1.69 -12.27 9.83
C GLU A 25 0.35 -11.60 10.15
N ILE A 26 -0.41 -11.14 9.16
CA ILE A 26 -1.77 -10.59 9.35
C ILE A 26 -2.69 -11.65 9.96
N LEU A 27 -2.67 -12.90 9.44
CA LEU A 27 -3.49 -13.99 9.98
C LEU A 27 -3.23 -14.23 11.48
N LYS A 28 -1.95 -14.17 11.91
CA LYS A 28 -1.61 -14.26 13.34
C LYS A 28 -2.16 -13.09 14.15
N MET A 29 -2.13 -11.87 13.57
CA MET A 29 -2.61 -10.68 14.26
C MET A 29 -4.13 -10.66 14.45
N ILE A 30 -4.89 -11.26 13.52
CA ILE A 30 -6.36 -11.29 13.58
C ILE A 30 -6.94 -12.58 14.17
N GLU A 31 -6.07 -13.55 14.51
CA GLU A 31 -6.51 -14.83 15.08
C GLU A 31 -7.30 -14.63 16.38
N GLY A 32 -8.45 -15.29 16.47
CA GLY A 32 -9.36 -15.18 17.62
C GLY A 32 -10.23 -13.90 17.65
N HIS A 33 -10.00 -12.95 16.75
CA HIS A 33 -10.78 -11.70 16.70
C HIS A 33 -11.90 -11.70 15.65
N CYS A 34 -11.81 -12.56 14.63
CA CYS A 34 -12.77 -12.68 13.54
C CYS A 34 -12.74 -14.08 12.94
N ILE A 35 -13.70 -14.41 12.08
CA ILE A 35 -13.60 -15.57 11.19
C ILE A 35 -12.98 -15.12 9.88
N TYR A 36 -12.15 -15.95 9.28
CA TYR A 36 -11.49 -15.60 8.03
C TYR A 36 -11.32 -16.80 7.10
N LYS A 37 -11.11 -16.53 5.83
CA LYS A 37 -10.63 -17.48 4.81
C LYS A 37 -9.63 -16.78 3.91
N VAL A 38 -8.78 -17.59 3.26
CA VAL A 38 -7.88 -17.14 2.19
C VAL A 38 -8.43 -17.65 0.88
N ASP A 39 -8.54 -16.79 -0.12
CA ASP A 39 -9.03 -17.17 -1.44
C ASP A 39 -7.91 -17.69 -2.36
N ALA A 40 -8.28 -18.11 -3.58
CA ALA A 40 -7.33 -18.69 -4.54
C ALA A 40 -6.25 -17.69 -5.02
N LEU A 41 -6.48 -16.38 -4.95
CA LEU A 41 -5.49 -15.36 -5.29
C LEU A 41 -4.56 -15.06 -4.11
N GLY A 42 -4.99 -15.39 -2.88
CA GLY A 42 -4.26 -15.10 -1.66
C GLY A 42 -4.81 -13.93 -0.85
N ASN A 43 -5.96 -13.36 -1.23
CA ASN A 43 -6.64 -12.36 -0.38
C ASN A 43 -7.06 -13.00 0.95
N ILE A 44 -6.94 -12.26 2.05
CA ILE A 44 -7.60 -12.61 3.30
C ILE A 44 -8.99 -11.95 3.30
N LEU A 45 -10.01 -12.75 3.47
CA LEU A 45 -11.40 -12.31 3.65
C LEU A 45 -11.80 -12.59 5.09
N ALA A 46 -11.93 -11.54 5.89
CA ALA A 46 -12.29 -11.64 7.29
C ALA A 46 -13.70 -11.07 7.53
N PHE A 47 -14.41 -11.68 8.46
CA PHE A 47 -15.73 -11.23 8.92
C PHE A 47 -15.71 -11.06 10.43
N LYS A 48 -15.96 -9.85 10.88
CA LYS A 48 -16.09 -9.48 12.29
C LYS A 48 -17.55 -9.31 12.65
N LYS A 49 -18.00 -10.12 13.59
CA LYS A 49 -19.33 -9.98 14.17
C LYS A 49 -19.42 -8.69 14.98
N GLY A 50 -20.40 -7.86 14.66
CA GLY A 50 -20.76 -6.67 15.42
C GLY A 50 -21.93 -6.93 16.39
N LYS A 51 -22.46 -5.86 16.97
CA LYS A 51 -23.63 -5.93 17.88
C LYS A 51 -24.93 -6.23 17.12
N GLN A 52 -25.01 -5.82 15.85
CA GLN A 52 -26.16 -6.04 14.98
C GLN A 52 -25.76 -6.18 13.50
N ALA A 53 -26.67 -6.71 12.68
CA ALA A 53 -26.46 -6.79 11.24
C ALA A 53 -26.55 -5.39 10.61
N PRO A 54 -25.73 -5.06 9.60
CA PRO A 54 -25.81 -3.80 8.88
C PRO A 54 -27.01 -3.79 7.92
N VAL A 55 -27.51 -2.59 7.58
CA VAL A 55 -28.54 -2.42 6.53
C VAL A 55 -27.97 -2.80 5.16
N HIS A 56 -26.71 -2.42 4.91
CA HIS A 56 -25.97 -2.75 3.69
C HIS A 56 -24.68 -3.48 4.06
N PRO A 57 -24.33 -4.62 3.41
CA PRO A 57 -23.06 -5.29 3.62
C PRO A 57 -21.88 -4.34 3.43
N LEU A 58 -21.11 -4.14 4.51
CA LEU A 58 -20.00 -3.20 4.60
C LEU A 58 -18.67 -3.92 4.49
N LEU A 59 -17.77 -3.40 3.65
CA LEU A 59 -16.41 -3.88 3.46
C LEU A 59 -15.39 -2.77 3.71
N PHE A 60 -14.36 -3.06 4.49
CA PHE A 60 -13.11 -2.29 4.51
C PHE A 60 -12.01 -3.10 3.84
N SER A 61 -11.23 -2.48 2.99
CA SER A 61 -10.13 -3.17 2.30
C SER A 61 -8.83 -2.37 2.32
N ALA A 62 -7.70 -3.09 2.31
CA ALA A 62 -6.34 -2.57 2.26
C ALA A 62 -5.46 -3.60 1.56
N HIS A 63 -4.45 -3.16 0.79
CA HIS A 63 -3.63 -4.11 0.06
C HIS A 63 -2.38 -4.54 0.83
N MET A 64 -2.01 -5.82 0.64
CA MET A 64 -0.83 -6.43 1.28
C MET A 64 0.45 -6.25 0.48
N ASP A 65 0.34 -6.05 -0.83
CA ASP A 65 1.51 -5.97 -1.69
C ASP A 65 2.24 -4.63 -1.59
N GLU A 66 3.41 -4.60 -2.17
CA GLU A 66 4.27 -3.43 -2.29
C GLU A 66 4.91 -3.39 -3.67
N VAL A 67 5.32 -2.22 -4.13
CA VAL A 67 6.17 -2.06 -5.32
C VAL A 67 7.53 -2.71 -5.10
N GLY A 68 8.11 -3.29 -6.14
CA GLY A 68 9.42 -3.94 -6.06
C GLY A 68 10.02 -4.24 -7.42
N LEU A 69 10.93 -5.21 -7.45
CA LEU A 69 11.60 -5.63 -8.67
C LEU A 69 11.42 -7.14 -8.87
N ILE A 70 11.49 -7.58 -10.14
CA ILE A 70 11.48 -9.00 -10.50
C ILE A 70 12.68 -9.29 -11.38
N ILE A 71 13.41 -10.38 -11.11
CA ILE A 71 14.57 -10.81 -11.85
C ILE A 71 14.13 -11.41 -13.20
N THR A 72 14.63 -10.84 -14.28
CA THR A 72 14.24 -11.23 -15.65
C THR A 72 15.35 -11.94 -16.43
N TRP A 73 16.62 -11.73 -16.06
CA TRP A 73 17.76 -12.33 -16.74
C TRP A 73 18.99 -12.34 -15.82
N VAL A 74 19.92 -13.26 -16.06
CA VAL A 74 21.23 -13.32 -15.44
C VAL A 74 22.31 -13.23 -16.53
N GLU A 75 23.17 -12.22 -16.44
CA GLU A 75 24.30 -12.02 -17.37
C GLU A 75 25.40 -13.06 -17.12
N GLU A 76 26.25 -13.29 -18.11
CA GLU A 76 27.44 -14.17 -17.97
C GLU A 76 28.38 -13.71 -16.83
N SER A 77 28.39 -12.42 -16.55
CA SER A 77 29.16 -11.81 -15.46
C SER A 77 28.56 -12.05 -14.07
N GLY A 78 27.38 -12.68 -13.96
CA GLY A 78 26.64 -12.84 -12.71
C GLY A 78 25.78 -11.66 -12.31
N LEU A 79 25.78 -10.55 -13.08
CA LEU A 79 24.89 -9.42 -12.84
C LEU A 79 23.44 -9.77 -13.23
N LEU A 80 22.47 -9.29 -12.46
CA LEU A 80 21.06 -9.61 -12.67
C LEU A 80 20.35 -8.47 -13.38
N LYS A 81 19.60 -8.78 -14.44
CA LYS A 81 18.61 -7.87 -15.02
C LYS A 81 17.28 -8.01 -14.34
N PHE A 82 16.54 -6.92 -14.28
CA PHE A 82 15.27 -6.85 -13.62
C PHE A 82 14.30 -5.90 -14.33
N THR A 83 13.02 -6.01 -14.00
CA THR A 83 12.03 -4.97 -14.27
C THR A 83 11.32 -4.58 -12.98
N THR A 84 10.62 -3.44 -13.00
CA THR A 84 9.82 -3.00 -11.86
C THR A 84 8.49 -3.76 -11.81
N VAL A 85 8.02 -4.03 -10.60
CA VAL A 85 6.68 -4.50 -10.30
C VAL A 85 5.98 -3.34 -9.59
N GLY A 86 4.88 -2.84 -10.17
CA GLY A 86 4.27 -1.59 -9.75
C GLY A 86 4.98 -0.33 -10.27
N GLY A 87 4.47 0.81 -9.88
CA GLY A 87 4.93 2.12 -10.35
C GLY A 87 6.09 2.68 -9.53
N ILE A 88 7.32 2.47 -9.94
CA ILE A 88 8.51 3.01 -9.26
C ILE A 88 9.14 4.12 -10.12
N ASP A 89 9.45 5.26 -9.50
CA ASP A 89 10.24 6.30 -10.16
C ASP A 89 11.68 5.80 -10.36
N ARG A 90 12.07 5.61 -11.62
CA ARG A 90 13.41 5.11 -12.00
C ARG A 90 14.57 5.95 -11.47
N ARG A 91 14.33 7.23 -11.12
CA ARG A 91 15.35 8.11 -10.54
C ARG A 91 15.82 7.67 -9.17
N VAL A 92 14.98 6.92 -8.44
CA VAL A 92 15.34 6.45 -7.09
C VAL A 92 16.02 5.09 -7.07
N LEU A 93 16.16 4.41 -8.22
CA LEU A 93 16.71 3.06 -8.29
C LEU A 93 18.25 2.98 -8.13
N PRO A 94 19.07 3.80 -8.84
CA PRO A 94 20.53 3.65 -8.81
C PRO A 94 21.12 3.76 -7.40
N GLY A 95 22.02 2.85 -7.05
CA GLY A 95 22.71 2.82 -5.77
C GLY A 95 21.88 2.31 -4.59
N LYS A 96 20.64 1.84 -4.81
CA LYS A 96 19.82 1.28 -3.73
C LYS A 96 20.21 -0.15 -3.44
N SER A 97 20.19 -0.48 -2.14
CA SER A 97 20.34 -1.85 -1.68
C SER A 97 19.01 -2.58 -1.76
N VAL A 98 19.06 -3.82 -2.20
CA VAL A 98 17.90 -4.71 -2.33
C VAL A 98 18.20 -6.07 -1.69
N ARG A 99 17.14 -6.83 -1.44
CA ARG A 99 17.21 -8.21 -0.97
C ARG A 99 16.32 -9.09 -1.84
N ILE A 100 16.87 -10.22 -2.28
CA ILE A 100 16.20 -11.27 -3.05
C ILE A 100 16.21 -12.52 -2.19
N GLY A 101 15.12 -12.86 -1.52
CA GLY A 101 15.14 -13.87 -0.47
C GLY A 101 16.17 -13.51 0.61
N GLU A 102 17.17 -14.36 0.82
CA GLU A 102 18.30 -14.10 1.72
C GLU A 102 19.50 -13.44 1.05
N THR A 103 19.48 -13.27 -0.28
CA THR A 103 20.60 -12.70 -1.03
C THR A 103 20.52 -11.17 -1.02
N PHE A 104 21.58 -10.53 -0.59
CA PHE A 104 21.75 -9.08 -0.63
C PHE A 104 22.29 -8.65 -2.00
N GLY A 105 21.83 -7.50 -2.50
CA GLY A 105 22.30 -6.92 -3.75
C GLY A 105 22.26 -5.40 -3.75
N VAL A 106 22.94 -4.82 -4.74
CA VAL A 106 22.97 -3.36 -4.97
C VAL A 106 22.59 -3.08 -6.42
N ILE A 107 21.71 -2.09 -6.61
CA ILE A 107 21.33 -1.65 -7.97
C ILE A 107 22.45 -0.79 -8.54
N GLY A 108 23.12 -1.31 -9.55
CA GLY A 108 24.20 -0.66 -10.29
C GLY A 108 23.74 -0.01 -11.57
N SER A 109 24.51 0.96 -12.03
CA SER A 109 24.33 1.63 -13.32
C SER A 109 25.68 1.89 -13.99
N LYS A 110 25.67 2.18 -15.29
CA LYS A 110 26.86 2.61 -16.04
C LYS A 110 27.56 3.76 -15.32
N ALA A 111 28.88 3.66 -15.16
CA ALA A 111 29.69 4.66 -14.46
C ALA A 111 29.60 6.05 -15.14
N VAL A 112 29.54 7.12 -14.31
CA VAL A 112 29.29 8.49 -14.78
C VAL A 112 30.29 8.93 -15.88
N HIS A 113 31.58 8.58 -15.77
CA HIS A 113 32.59 8.93 -16.76
C HIS A 113 32.43 8.22 -18.12
N MET A 114 31.65 7.15 -18.17
CA MET A 114 31.30 6.42 -19.39
C MET A 114 29.97 6.88 -20.03
N LYS A 115 29.26 7.77 -19.40
CA LYS A 115 27.99 8.31 -19.90
C LYS A 115 28.23 9.50 -20.81
N SER A 116 27.49 9.57 -21.93
CA SER A 116 27.38 10.78 -22.74
C SER A 116 26.74 11.93 -21.96
N ALA A 117 26.82 13.16 -22.47
CA ALA A 117 26.16 14.31 -21.83
C ALA A 117 24.65 14.07 -21.68
N ASP A 118 23.97 13.61 -22.74
CA ASP A 118 22.55 13.31 -22.74
C ASP A 118 22.14 12.21 -21.75
N GLU A 119 23.00 11.19 -21.54
CA GLU A 119 22.74 10.12 -20.56
C GLU A 119 22.90 10.58 -19.11
N ARG A 120 23.69 11.63 -18.87
CA ARG A 120 23.90 12.17 -17.51
C ARG A 120 22.67 12.94 -17.00
N ASP A 121 21.97 13.62 -17.91
CA ASP A 121 20.81 14.46 -17.59
C ASP A 121 19.50 13.67 -17.52
N LYS A 122 19.51 12.40 -17.91
CA LYS A 122 18.33 11.54 -17.91
C LYS A 122 18.41 10.48 -16.82
N ALA A 123 17.27 10.17 -16.22
CA ALA A 123 17.14 9.00 -15.38
C ALA A 123 17.37 7.74 -16.22
N PRO A 124 18.18 6.77 -15.75
CA PRO A 124 18.42 5.54 -16.50
C PRO A 124 17.12 4.74 -16.66
N GLU A 125 16.95 4.09 -17.81
CA GLU A 125 15.88 3.11 -17.98
C GLU A 125 16.20 1.85 -17.16
N PRO A 126 15.19 1.09 -16.67
CA PRO A 126 15.41 -0.12 -15.87
C PRO A 126 16.29 -1.16 -16.57
N ASP A 127 16.19 -1.30 -17.88
CA ASP A 127 17.01 -2.21 -18.71
C ASP A 127 18.50 -1.82 -18.77
N ALA A 128 18.82 -0.54 -18.53
CA ALA A 128 20.19 -0.04 -18.39
C ALA A 128 20.77 -0.23 -16.98
N LEU A 129 19.98 -0.73 -16.04
CA LEU A 129 20.37 -1.04 -14.67
C LEU A 129 20.61 -2.54 -14.49
N PHE A 130 21.27 -2.90 -13.41
CA PHE A 130 21.47 -4.29 -13.00
C PHE A 130 21.52 -4.38 -11.46
N ILE A 131 21.27 -5.57 -10.91
CA ILE A 131 21.54 -5.86 -9.51
C ILE A 131 22.82 -6.67 -9.43
N ASP A 132 23.76 -6.19 -8.63
CA ASP A 132 25.01 -6.86 -8.29
C ASP A 132 24.82 -7.57 -6.94
N ILE A 133 24.96 -8.90 -6.94
CA ILE A 133 24.89 -9.78 -5.76
C ILE A 133 26.27 -10.34 -5.38
N GLY A 134 27.35 -9.85 -6.00
CA GLY A 134 28.70 -10.35 -5.79
C GLY A 134 28.93 -11.77 -6.34
N ALA A 135 28.18 -12.19 -7.35
CA ALA A 135 28.38 -13.47 -8.01
C ALA A 135 29.61 -13.41 -8.94
N LYS A 136 30.33 -14.54 -9.06
CA LYS A 136 31.51 -14.66 -9.90
C LYS A 136 31.15 -14.70 -11.40
N ASP A 137 30.05 -15.38 -11.68
CA ASP A 137 29.54 -15.68 -12.99
C ASP A 137 28.07 -16.05 -12.92
N ARG A 138 27.47 -16.38 -14.05
CA ARG A 138 26.08 -16.77 -14.19
C ARG A 138 25.71 -18.00 -13.36
N ASP A 139 26.56 -19.03 -13.36
CA ASP A 139 26.29 -20.27 -12.64
C ASP A 139 26.30 -20.04 -11.12
N ASP A 140 27.27 -19.26 -10.62
CA ASP A 140 27.30 -18.85 -9.20
C ASP A 140 26.06 -18.01 -8.84
N ALA A 141 25.61 -17.11 -9.72
CA ALA A 141 24.37 -16.36 -9.47
C ALA A 141 23.14 -17.27 -9.33
N PHE A 142 23.00 -18.27 -10.20
CA PHE A 142 21.88 -19.23 -10.14
C PHE A 142 21.90 -20.16 -8.91
N THR A 143 23.00 -20.23 -8.18
CA THR A 143 23.00 -20.92 -6.86
C THR A 143 22.27 -20.13 -5.78
N ARG A 144 21.99 -18.84 -6.00
CA ARG A 144 21.44 -17.92 -4.99
C ARG A 144 20.10 -17.32 -5.39
N VAL A 145 19.83 -17.18 -6.70
CA VAL A 145 18.62 -16.56 -7.23
C VAL A 145 18.10 -17.32 -8.44
N ALA A 146 16.81 -17.16 -8.72
CA ALA A 146 16.16 -17.69 -9.92
C ALA A 146 15.49 -16.58 -10.74
N LEU A 147 15.17 -16.88 -11.99
CA LEU A 147 14.31 -16.01 -12.79
C LEU A 147 12.91 -15.97 -12.17
N GLY A 148 12.34 -14.79 -12.07
CA GLY A 148 11.05 -14.57 -11.42
C GLY A 148 11.15 -14.26 -9.94
N ASP A 149 12.31 -14.38 -9.29
CA ASP A 149 12.49 -13.97 -7.91
C ASP A 149 12.22 -12.47 -7.73
N ARG A 150 11.63 -12.12 -6.59
CA ARG A 150 11.31 -10.74 -6.23
C ARG A 150 12.43 -10.12 -5.43
N ALA A 151 12.73 -8.85 -5.73
CA ALA A 151 13.67 -8.05 -4.95
C ALA A 151 12.95 -6.89 -4.28
N VAL A 152 13.16 -6.73 -2.97
CA VAL A 152 12.64 -5.63 -2.16
C VAL A 152 13.76 -4.69 -1.74
N PHE A 153 13.45 -3.41 -1.55
CA PHE A 153 14.40 -2.46 -0.96
C PHE A 153 14.69 -2.80 0.51
N THR A 154 15.89 -2.49 0.99
CA THR A 154 16.33 -2.82 2.36
C THR A 154 16.09 -1.71 3.39
N SER A 155 15.26 -0.72 3.05
CA SER A 155 14.96 0.39 3.98
C SER A 155 14.25 -0.09 5.23
N GLN A 156 14.75 0.35 6.39
CA GLN A 156 14.21 -0.03 7.68
C GLN A 156 13.11 0.93 8.13
N TYR A 157 12.12 0.40 8.86
CA TYR A 157 11.15 1.20 9.58
C TYR A 157 11.85 2.00 10.68
N THR A 158 11.62 3.32 10.73
CA THR A 158 12.30 4.23 11.65
C THR A 158 11.38 5.38 12.04
N ALA A 159 11.22 5.62 13.33
CA ALA A 159 10.60 6.84 13.84
C ALA A 159 11.64 7.98 13.87
N PHE A 160 11.26 9.18 13.47
CA PHE A 160 12.12 10.36 13.48
C PHE A 160 11.33 11.65 13.61
N GLY A 161 12.00 12.73 14.00
CA GLY A 161 11.38 14.03 14.15
C GLY A 161 10.14 14.01 15.05
N ASP A 162 9.17 14.85 14.76
CA ASP A 162 7.94 15.01 15.53
C ASP A 162 6.84 14.07 14.96
N GLY A 163 6.87 12.81 15.40
CA GLY A 163 5.87 11.80 15.06
C GLY A 163 5.97 11.23 13.64
N PHE A 164 7.03 11.53 12.89
CA PHE A 164 7.22 10.97 11.56
C PHE A 164 7.70 9.52 11.62
N LEU A 165 7.21 8.73 10.69
CA LEU A 165 7.57 7.33 10.47
C LEU A 165 8.07 7.17 9.04
N ARG A 166 9.24 6.57 8.88
CA ARG A 166 9.82 6.21 7.59
C ARG A 166 9.85 4.70 7.44
N GLY A 167 9.51 4.20 6.28
CA GLY A 167 9.64 2.78 5.94
C GLY A 167 9.43 2.54 4.45
N ARG A 168 9.79 1.35 3.97
CA ARG A 168 9.26 0.85 2.71
C ARG A 168 7.86 0.30 2.94
N ALA A 169 7.10 0.10 1.89
CA ALA A 169 5.80 -0.55 1.95
C ALA A 169 4.81 0.07 2.97
N LEU A 170 4.98 1.36 3.37
CA LEU A 170 3.95 2.03 4.14
C LEU A 170 2.65 2.15 3.33
N ASP A 171 2.77 2.15 2.03
CA ASP A 171 1.75 1.86 1.03
C ASP A 171 1.73 0.33 0.80
N ASP A 172 0.72 -0.44 1.22
CA ASP A 172 -0.37 0.01 2.10
C ASP A 172 -0.37 -0.81 3.41
N ARG A 173 0.84 -1.08 3.96
CA ARG A 173 0.93 -1.76 5.26
C ARG A 173 0.35 -0.92 6.39
N VAL A 174 0.22 0.41 6.20
CA VAL A 174 -0.47 1.27 7.16
C VAL A 174 -1.97 0.97 7.15
N GLY A 175 -2.60 0.83 5.99
CA GLY A 175 -3.99 0.40 5.88
C GLY A 175 -4.20 -0.99 6.48
N CYS A 176 -3.32 -1.94 6.15
CA CYS A 176 -3.36 -3.27 6.77
C CYS A 176 -3.30 -3.21 8.31
N ALA A 177 -2.39 -2.42 8.88
CA ALA A 177 -2.28 -2.27 10.34
C ALA A 177 -3.52 -1.62 10.96
N LEU A 178 -4.12 -0.64 10.27
CA LEU A 178 -5.38 -0.01 10.69
C LEU A 178 -6.54 -0.99 10.69
N LEU A 179 -6.67 -1.84 9.66
CA LEU A 179 -7.72 -2.87 9.61
C LEU A 179 -7.52 -3.94 10.71
N VAL A 180 -6.29 -4.33 11.03
CA VAL A 180 -6.01 -5.24 12.14
C VAL A 180 -6.50 -4.65 13.47
N GLU A 181 -6.22 -3.37 13.75
CA GLU A 181 -6.70 -2.70 14.98
C GLU A 181 -8.22 -2.60 15.00
N LEU A 182 -8.86 -2.30 13.86
CA LEU A 182 -10.31 -2.22 13.75
C LEU A 182 -10.99 -3.59 13.99
N ILE A 183 -10.41 -4.68 13.46
CA ILE A 183 -10.85 -6.06 13.73
C ILE A 183 -10.72 -6.40 15.21
N GLY A 184 -9.69 -5.93 15.90
CA GLY A 184 -9.49 -6.10 17.33
C GLY A 184 -10.48 -5.34 18.22
N SER A 185 -11.19 -4.35 17.65
CA SER A 185 -12.13 -3.51 18.39
C SER A 185 -13.55 -4.09 18.46
N GLU A 186 -14.42 -3.49 19.29
CA GLU A 186 -15.86 -3.75 19.24
C GLU A 186 -16.51 -2.93 18.13
N LEU A 187 -17.32 -3.59 17.29
CA LEU A 187 -18.04 -2.95 16.19
C LEU A 187 -19.54 -2.90 16.47
N ALA A 188 -20.19 -1.82 16.03
CA ALA A 188 -21.63 -1.68 16.10
C ALA A 188 -22.34 -2.65 15.13
N TYR A 189 -21.75 -2.84 13.95
CA TYR A 189 -22.34 -3.68 12.90
C TYR A 189 -21.39 -4.77 12.43
N ASP A 190 -21.97 -5.87 11.97
CA ASP A 190 -21.22 -6.94 11.27
C ASP A 190 -20.46 -6.32 10.08
N THR A 191 -19.18 -6.59 9.98
CA THR A 191 -18.31 -5.93 9.01
C THR A 191 -17.38 -6.93 8.34
N HIS A 192 -17.28 -6.84 7.02
CA HIS A 192 -16.29 -7.56 6.23
C HIS A 192 -14.99 -6.75 6.12
N PHE A 193 -13.87 -7.46 6.11
CA PHE A 193 -12.55 -6.91 5.87
C PHE A 193 -11.86 -7.71 4.79
N ALA A 194 -11.11 -7.05 3.93
CA ALA A 194 -10.27 -7.70 2.95
C ALA A 194 -8.84 -7.16 3.03
N PHE A 195 -7.87 -8.07 3.14
CA PHE A 195 -6.47 -7.74 2.87
C PHE A 195 -6.17 -8.29 1.48
N THR A 196 -6.00 -7.41 0.54
CA THR A 196 -5.97 -7.73 -0.89
C THR A 196 -4.56 -7.96 -1.40
N VAL A 197 -4.44 -8.61 -2.55
CA VAL A 197 -3.18 -8.87 -3.24
C VAL A 197 -3.15 -8.16 -4.59
N GLN A 198 -1.93 -7.89 -5.11
CA GLN A 198 -1.70 -7.39 -6.47
C GLN A 198 -2.47 -6.10 -6.79
N GLU A 199 -2.53 -5.18 -5.82
CA GLU A 199 -3.07 -3.84 -6.06
C GLU A 199 -2.17 -3.08 -7.04
N GLU A 200 -0.87 -3.08 -6.78
CA GLU A 200 0.18 -2.33 -7.50
C GLU A 200 0.35 -2.75 -8.97
N THR A 201 -0.19 -3.89 -9.34
CA THR A 201 -0.17 -4.42 -10.72
C THR A 201 -1.55 -4.39 -11.40
N GLY A 202 -2.50 -3.67 -10.82
CA GLY A 202 -3.81 -3.43 -11.44
C GLY A 202 -5.01 -3.82 -10.60
N THR A 203 -4.91 -3.76 -9.27
CA THR A 203 -6.03 -3.94 -8.33
C THR A 203 -6.71 -5.31 -8.44
N THR A 204 -5.92 -6.36 -8.76
CA THR A 204 -6.43 -7.68 -9.16
C THR A 204 -7.20 -8.37 -8.03
N GLY A 205 -6.67 -8.35 -6.80
CA GLY A 205 -7.28 -9.04 -5.65
C GLY A 205 -8.59 -8.40 -5.20
N ALA A 206 -8.68 -7.09 -5.24
CA ALA A 206 -9.79 -6.32 -4.69
C ALA A 206 -11.16 -6.69 -5.31
N ARG A 207 -11.20 -6.93 -6.62
CA ARG A 207 -12.45 -7.29 -7.31
C ARG A 207 -13.02 -8.63 -6.82
N THR A 208 -12.15 -9.63 -6.65
CA THR A 208 -12.58 -10.95 -6.17
C THR A 208 -12.95 -10.91 -4.70
N ALA A 209 -12.24 -10.14 -3.90
CA ALA A 209 -12.52 -9.94 -2.49
C ALA A 209 -13.90 -9.28 -2.27
N ALA A 210 -14.19 -8.18 -2.96
CA ALA A 210 -15.47 -7.47 -2.88
C ALA A 210 -16.64 -8.33 -3.37
N TYR A 211 -16.46 -9.09 -4.45
CA TYR A 211 -17.47 -10.05 -4.93
C TYR A 211 -17.81 -11.10 -3.87
N GLN A 212 -16.79 -11.70 -3.24
CA GLN A 212 -16.98 -12.75 -2.24
C GLN A 212 -17.57 -12.21 -0.93
N ALA A 213 -17.29 -10.95 -0.57
CA ALA A 213 -17.87 -10.28 0.57
C ALA A 213 -19.35 -9.88 0.32
N GLY A 214 -19.78 -9.83 -0.93
CA GLY A 214 -21.10 -9.33 -1.29
C GLY A 214 -21.29 -7.86 -0.92
N ALA A 215 -20.23 -7.06 -0.96
CA ALA A 215 -20.22 -5.67 -0.51
C ALA A 215 -21.20 -4.80 -1.30
N GLU A 216 -22.00 -4.02 -0.61
CA GLU A 216 -22.83 -2.93 -1.16
C GLU A 216 -22.23 -1.56 -0.86
N ILE A 217 -21.54 -1.43 0.27
CA ILE A 217 -20.74 -0.26 0.65
C ILE A 217 -19.32 -0.74 0.91
N ALA A 218 -18.32 -0.05 0.34
CA ALA A 218 -16.93 -0.38 0.59
C ALA A 218 -16.07 0.87 0.82
N VAL A 219 -15.13 0.73 1.75
CA VAL A 219 -14.12 1.74 2.08
C VAL A 219 -12.75 1.16 1.75
N ALA A 220 -12.11 1.70 0.71
CA ALA A 220 -10.70 1.44 0.45
C ALA A 220 -9.86 2.27 1.43
N VAL A 221 -9.09 1.59 2.25
CA VAL A 221 -8.15 2.21 3.19
C VAL A 221 -6.78 2.15 2.53
N GLU A 222 -6.14 3.30 2.35
CA GLU A 222 -5.01 3.45 1.45
C GLU A 222 -3.99 4.45 1.98
N THR A 223 -2.89 4.62 1.27
CA THR A 223 -2.10 5.84 1.36
C THR A 223 -2.34 6.74 0.15
N THR A 224 -2.00 8.01 0.25
CA THR A 224 -2.06 8.92 -0.89
C THR A 224 -0.90 9.91 -0.88
N THR A 225 -0.45 10.28 -2.08
CA THR A 225 0.67 11.21 -2.26
C THR A 225 0.42 12.56 -1.61
N ALA A 226 1.22 12.91 -0.62
CA ALA A 226 1.32 14.27 -0.11
C ALA A 226 2.40 15.02 -0.88
N CYS A 227 2.04 16.15 -1.47
CA CYS A 227 2.97 17.02 -2.17
C CYS A 227 3.29 18.30 -1.36
N ASP A 228 3.27 18.21 -0.05
CA ASP A 228 3.48 19.31 0.92
C ASP A 228 4.96 19.60 1.19
N ILE A 229 5.79 19.54 0.16
CA ILE A 229 7.22 19.81 0.23
C ILE A 229 7.54 21.22 -0.29
N PRO A 230 8.66 21.85 0.16
CA PRO A 230 9.06 23.16 -0.33
C PRO A 230 9.15 23.24 -1.86
N GLY A 231 8.61 24.31 -2.43
CA GLY A 231 8.61 24.53 -3.89
C GLY A 231 7.40 23.93 -4.62
N THR A 232 6.51 23.21 -3.95
CA THR A 232 5.25 22.78 -4.55
C THR A 232 4.29 23.97 -4.63
N PRO A 233 3.78 24.33 -5.82
CA PRO A 233 2.72 25.33 -5.95
C PRO A 233 1.47 24.90 -5.18
N PRO A 234 0.75 25.83 -4.49
CA PRO A 234 -0.40 25.48 -3.65
C PRO A 234 -1.46 24.63 -4.36
N GLU A 235 -1.75 24.91 -5.61
CA GLU A 235 -2.74 24.18 -6.43
C GLU A 235 -2.30 22.77 -6.86
N LYS A 236 -1.05 22.40 -6.55
CA LYS A 236 -0.48 21.05 -6.79
C LYS A 236 -0.26 20.25 -5.50
N VAL A 237 -0.53 20.85 -4.34
CA VAL A 237 -0.53 20.13 -3.07
C VAL A 237 -1.77 19.27 -3.00
N VAL A 238 -1.60 17.95 -3.06
CA VAL A 238 -2.72 16.98 -3.06
C VAL A 238 -3.31 16.84 -1.66
N CYS A 239 -2.45 16.78 -0.66
CA CYS A 239 -2.77 16.77 0.77
C CYS A 239 -1.50 17.07 1.56
N SER A 240 -1.62 17.23 2.86
CA SER A 240 -0.49 17.53 3.74
C SER A 240 -0.45 16.60 4.94
N LEU A 241 0.75 16.22 5.39
CA LEU A 241 0.93 15.51 6.64
C LEU A 241 0.50 16.39 7.82
N LYS A 242 0.11 15.74 8.94
CA LYS A 242 -0.36 16.37 10.18
C LYS A 242 -1.70 17.12 10.03
N LYS A 243 -2.50 16.78 9.03
CA LYS A 243 -3.86 17.30 8.83
C LYS A 243 -4.95 16.21 8.87
N GLY A 244 -4.59 14.99 9.27
CA GLY A 244 -5.51 13.85 9.37
C GLY A 244 -5.74 13.14 8.04
N PRO A 245 -6.62 12.13 8.03
CA PRO A 245 -6.95 11.35 6.86
C PRO A 245 -7.46 12.20 5.69
N VAL A 246 -7.25 11.66 4.50
CA VAL A 246 -7.62 12.28 3.23
C VAL A 246 -8.83 11.55 2.64
N LEU A 247 -9.90 12.28 2.38
CA LEU A 247 -11.09 11.77 1.72
C LEU A 247 -11.06 12.11 0.23
N SER A 248 -11.20 11.09 -0.62
CA SER A 248 -11.23 11.28 -2.07
C SER A 248 -12.66 11.43 -2.58
N PHE A 249 -12.91 12.43 -3.41
CA PHE A 249 -14.15 12.58 -4.17
C PHE A 249 -14.00 12.09 -5.62
N MET A 250 -12.77 12.08 -6.13
CA MET A 250 -12.41 11.53 -7.45
C MET A 250 -10.91 11.23 -7.52
N ASP A 251 -10.54 10.17 -8.24
CA ASP A 251 -9.19 9.89 -8.70
C ASP A 251 -9.20 9.47 -10.19
N LYS A 252 -8.09 8.95 -10.72
CA LYS A 252 -8.02 8.56 -12.15
C LYS A 252 -8.84 7.31 -12.49
N GLY A 253 -9.21 6.52 -11.50
CA GLY A 253 -9.93 5.25 -11.67
C GLY A 253 -11.37 5.26 -11.15
N THR A 254 -11.72 6.23 -10.30
CA THR A 254 -12.96 6.20 -9.53
C THR A 254 -13.58 7.58 -9.37
N VAL A 255 -14.89 7.68 -9.60
CA VAL A 255 -15.73 8.77 -9.09
C VAL A 255 -16.46 8.22 -7.86
N TYR A 256 -16.12 8.73 -6.69
CA TYR A 256 -16.62 8.22 -5.42
C TYR A 256 -18.07 8.63 -5.15
N ASP A 257 -18.76 7.84 -4.33
CA ASP A 257 -20.13 8.13 -3.93
C ASP A 257 -20.18 9.40 -3.04
N MET A 258 -20.89 10.42 -3.50
CA MET A 258 -20.93 11.72 -2.85
C MET A 258 -21.73 11.75 -1.54
N ASP A 259 -22.64 10.81 -1.35
CA ASP A 259 -23.35 10.67 -0.06
C ASP A 259 -22.40 10.07 0.99
N LEU A 260 -21.69 8.98 0.67
CA LEU A 260 -20.67 8.42 1.56
C LEU A 260 -19.57 9.45 1.88
N TYR A 261 -19.12 10.22 0.89
CA TYR A 261 -18.13 11.28 1.08
C TYR A 261 -18.62 12.36 2.07
N ARG A 262 -19.87 12.83 1.91
CA ARG A 262 -20.47 13.84 2.81
C ARG A 262 -20.71 13.29 4.20
N ARG A 263 -21.19 12.06 4.32
CA ARG A 263 -21.37 11.35 5.60
C ARG A 263 -20.03 11.21 6.33
N ALA A 264 -18.95 10.85 5.62
CA ALA A 264 -17.61 10.76 6.20
C ALA A 264 -17.11 12.11 6.74
N LEU A 265 -17.31 13.21 5.99
CA LEU A 265 -16.99 14.55 6.48
C LEU A 265 -17.81 14.94 7.71
N ALA A 266 -19.11 14.57 7.73
CA ALA A 266 -19.99 14.82 8.86
C ALA A 266 -19.56 14.00 10.09
N ALA A 267 -19.21 12.72 9.91
CA ALA A 267 -18.70 11.86 10.98
C ALA A 267 -17.38 12.39 11.56
N ALA A 268 -16.45 12.81 10.70
CA ALA A 268 -15.21 13.44 11.13
C ALA A 268 -15.47 14.68 11.98
N LYS A 269 -16.34 15.58 11.51
CA LYS A 269 -16.73 16.80 12.24
C LYS A 269 -17.38 16.48 13.58
N ALA A 270 -18.32 15.56 13.62
CA ALA A 270 -19.02 15.15 14.86
C ALA A 270 -18.07 14.52 15.87
N GLY A 271 -17.10 13.73 15.41
CA GLY A 271 -16.06 13.10 16.24
C GLY A 271 -14.88 14.00 16.63
N GLY A 272 -14.84 15.26 16.17
CA GLY A 272 -13.68 16.13 16.34
C GLY A 272 -12.40 15.50 15.76
N ILE A 273 -12.52 14.82 14.61
CA ILE A 273 -11.44 14.13 13.91
C ILE A 273 -10.89 15.09 12.85
N ALA A 274 -9.59 15.32 12.86
CA ALA A 274 -8.94 16.05 11.77
C ALA A 274 -9.13 15.27 10.46
N CYS A 275 -9.49 15.98 9.39
CA CYS A 275 -9.75 15.37 8.09
C CYS A 275 -9.57 16.41 6.98
N GLN A 276 -9.09 15.98 5.82
CA GLN A 276 -8.87 16.85 4.67
C GLN A 276 -9.40 16.22 3.38
N PRO A 277 -9.87 17.02 2.41
CA PRO A 277 -10.18 16.52 1.09
C PRO A 277 -8.89 16.18 0.32
N LYS A 278 -8.97 15.24 -0.63
CA LYS A 278 -7.92 15.06 -1.64
C LYS A 278 -8.05 16.16 -2.68
N GLU A 279 -7.07 17.04 -2.76
CA GLU A 279 -7.08 18.09 -3.76
C GLU A 279 -6.56 17.58 -5.12
N GLY A 280 -7.35 17.80 -6.17
CA GLY A 280 -7.06 17.35 -7.53
C GLY A 280 -7.34 15.85 -7.78
N VAL A 281 -7.11 15.43 -9.04
CA VAL A 281 -7.40 14.08 -9.55
C VAL A 281 -6.09 13.38 -9.88
N TYR A 282 -5.53 12.68 -8.91
CA TYR A 282 -4.22 12.00 -9.02
C TYR A 282 -4.31 10.56 -8.54
N GLY A 283 -3.48 9.68 -9.16
CA GLY A 283 -3.39 8.26 -8.81
C GLY A 283 -4.70 7.50 -9.04
N GLY A 284 -4.83 6.38 -8.41
CA GLY A 284 -5.99 5.52 -8.35
C GLY A 284 -5.69 4.45 -7.29
N ASN A 285 -6.71 3.73 -6.86
CA ASN A 285 -6.57 2.65 -5.89
C ASN A 285 -7.58 1.52 -6.16
N GLU A 286 -7.64 0.55 -5.27
CA GLU A 286 -8.47 -0.64 -5.45
C GLU A 286 -9.98 -0.37 -5.47
N ALA A 287 -10.47 0.79 -5.01
CA ALA A 287 -11.88 1.16 -5.09
C ALA A 287 -12.43 1.06 -6.53
N ARG A 288 -11.57 1.32 -7.56
CA ARG A 288 -11.91 1.17 -8.98
C ARG A 288 -12.37 -0.26 -9.34
N SER A 289 -11.77 -1.26 -8.73
CA SER A 289 -12.12 -2.67 -8.95
C SER A 289 -13.25 -3.13 -8.05
N VAL A 290 -13.32 -2.62 -6.83
CA VAL A 290 -14.38 -2.89 -5.87
C VAL A 290 -15.73 -2.38 -6.39
N GLN A 291 -15.81 -1.14 -6.90
CA GLN A 291 -17.06 -0.56 -7.37
C GLN A 291 -17.75 -1.34 -8.50
N VAL A 292 -17.00 -2.12 -9.27
CA VAL A 292 -17.52 -2.93 -10.39
C VAL A 292 -17.56 -4.44 -10.07
N ALA A 293 -17.37 -4.83 -8.81
CA ALA A 293 -17.46 -6.21 -8.39
C ALA A 293 -18.93 -6.65 -8.27
N GLY A 294 -19.24 -7.85 -8.75
CA GLY A 294 -20.58 -8.42 -8.64
C GLY A 294 -21.67 -7.54 -9.22
N ARG A 295 -22.58 -7.06 -8.37
CA ARG A 295 -23.67 -6.14 -8.74
C ARG A 295 -23.29 -4.67 -8.62
N GLY A 296 -22.05 -4.37 -8.27
CA GLY A 296 -21.53 -3.05 -7.98
C GLY A 296 -21.62 -2.69 -6.50
N ALA A 297 -20.72 -1.83 -6.03
CA ALA A 297 -20.72 -1.29 -4.68
C ALA A 297 -20.53 0.23 -4.70
N ARG A 298 -21.15 0.91 -3.74
CA ARG A 298 -20.86 2.32 -3.44
C ARG A 298 -19.52 2.37 -2.73
N VAL A 299 -18.61 3.22 -3.19
CA VAL A 299 -17.22 3.22 -2.69
C VAL A 299 -16.81 4.58 -2.14
N LEU A 300 -15.95 4.54 -1.13
CA LEU A 300 -15.20 5.67 -0.59
C LEU A 300 -13.73 5.27 -0.45
N ALA A 301 -12.80 6.20 -0.63
CA ALA A 301 -11.41 6.00 -0.22
C ALA A 301 -11.06 6.93 0.95
N VAL A 302 -10.47 6.33 1.98
CA VAL A 302 -9.91 7.00 3.17
C VAL A 302 -8.42 6.71 3.18
N SER A 303 -7.60 7.73 2.99
CA SER A 303 -6.16 7.53 2.80
C SER A 303 -5.34 8.23 3.89
N VAL A 304 -4.24 7.60 4.31
CA VAL A 304 -3.20 8.23 5.11
C VAL A 304 -2.30 9.07 4.18
N PRO A 305 -2.08 10.37 4.43
CA PRO A 305 -1.16 11.16 3.62
C PRO A 305 0.27 10.63 3.74
N CYS A 306 0.93 10.41 2.60
CA CYS A 306 2.26 9.84 2.52
C CYS A 306 3.17 10.65 1.59
N ARG A 307 4.37 11.05 2.06
CA ARG A 307 5.42 11.60 1.21
C ARG A 307 6.24 10.49 0.60
N TYR A 308 6.78 10.76 -0.59
CA TYR A 308 7.71 9.86 -1.28
C TYR A 308 7.12 8.47 -1.55
N LEU A 309 5.83 8.44 -1.88
CA LEU A 309 5.09 7.22 -2.24
C LEU A 309 5.83 6.44 -3.34
N HIS A 310 5.74 5.11 -3.33
CA HIS A 310 6.41 4.20 -4.29
C HIS A 310 7.93 4.40 -4.37
N THR A 311 8.55 4.76 -3.26
CA THR A 311 10.01 4.85 -3.14
C THR A 311 10.53 3.91 -2.06
N PRO A 312 11.85 3.68 -1.99
CA PRO A 312 12.44 2.90 -0.90
C PRO A 312 12.16 3.46 0.51
N SER A 313 11.67 4.69 0.64
CA SER A 313 11.52 5.39 1.92
C SER A 313 10.29 6.30 1.93
N CYS A 314 9.12 5.70 2.03
CA CYS A 314 7.86 6.43 2.28
C CYS A 314 7.86 7.05 3.68
N VAL A 315 7.13 8.16 3.84
CA VAL A 315 7.02 8.88 5.12
C VAL A 315 5.57 9.22 5.41
N VAL A 316 5.08 8.79 6.58
CA VAL A 316 3.78 9.17 7.15
C VAL A 316 3.97 9.83 8.52
N ASN A 317 2.91 10.41 9.10
CA ASN A 317 2.95 10.94 10.45
C ASN A 317 1.96 10.20 11.36
N ARG A 318 2.34 9.93 12.61
CA ARG A 318 1.50 9.25 13.61
C ARG A 318 0.15 9.91 13.80
N PHE A 319 0.13 11.24 13.84
CA PHE A 319 -1.13 11.99 13.97
C PHE A 319 -2.13 11.60 12.88
N ASP A 320 -1.70 11.53 11.62
CA ASP A 320 -2.58 11.19 10.50
C ASP A 320 -3.05 9.74 10.58
N VAL A 321 -2.18 8.81 11.00
CA VAL A 321 -2.51 7.39 11.19
C VAL A 321 -3.55 7.22 12.31
N ASP A 322 -3.34 7.89 13.46
CA ASP A 322 -4.26 7.81 14.60
C ASP A 322 -5.64 8.41 14.26
N GLU A 323 -5.67 9.58 13.57
CA GLU A 323 -6.91 10.19 13.13
C GLU A 323 -7.62 9.34 12.06
N THR A 324 -6.85 8.63 11.22
CA THR A 324 -7.44 7.67 10.26
C THR A 324 -8.13 6.53 10.98
N LEU A 325 -7.50 5.93 12.00
CA LEU A 325 -8.13 4.86 12.78
C LEU A 325 -9.43 5.34 13.45
N ARG A 326 -9.42 6.54 14.02
CA ARG A 326 -10.61 7.14 14.63
C ARG A 326 -11.74 7.32 13.59
N LEU A 327 -11.39 7.81 12.40
CA LEU A 327 -12.37 7.98 11.32
C LEU A 327 -12.93 6.63 10.86
N LEU A 328 -12.09 5.62 10.62
CA LEU A 328 -12.56 4.28 10.22
C LEU A 328 -13.53 3.68 11.24
N GLY A 329 -13.27 3.83 12.54
CA GLY A 329 -14.19 3.42 13.59
C GLY A 329 -15.55 4.15 13.52
N ALA A 330 -15.53 5.47 13.28
CA ALA A 330 -16.74 6.27 13.10
C ALA A 330 -17.52 5.84 11.84
N LEU A 331 -16.83 5.56 10.74
CA LEU A 331 -17.47 5.09 9.49
C LEU A 331 -18.05 3.69 9.61
N ALA A 332 -17.40 2.78 10.35
CA ALA A 332 -17.94 1.45 10.62
C ALA A 332 -19.26 1.51 11.39
N ALA A 333 -19.43 2.51 12.25
CA ALA A 333 -20.70 2.76 12.96
C ALA A 333 -21.74 3.48 12.09
N ASP A 334 -21.31 4.46 11.27
CA ASP A 334 -22.22 5.27 10.46
C ASP A 334 -22.77 4.51 9.24
N PHE A 335 -21.91 3.80 8.50
CA PHE A 335 -22.26 3.16 7.23
C PHE A 335 -23.02 1.84 7.39
N GLY A 336 -22.99 1.24 8.57
CA GLY A 336 -23.77 0.03 8.87
C GLY A 336 -25.22 0.30 9.24
N GLY A 337 -25.57 1.56 9.56
CA GLY A 337 -26.90 1.98 10.00
C GLY A 337 -27.84 2.51 8.92
#